data_7addbe32fea4124c215b9265749492b0
#
_entry.id   7addbe32fea4124c215b9265749492b0
#
_cell.length_a   1.000
_cell.length_b   1.000
_cell.length_c   1.000
_cell.angle_alpha   90.00
_cell.angle_beta   90.00
_cell.angle_gamma   90.00
#
_symmetry.space_group_name_H-M   'P 1'
#
loop_
_entity.id
_entity.type
_entity.pdbx_description
1 polymer ?
#
loop_
_entity_poly.entity_id
_entity_poly.type
_entity_poly.pdbx_seq_one_letter_code
_entity_poly.pdbx_strand_id
1 'polypeptide(L)'
;MDKKRIIQVDEKVPPAQLVPLSIQHVFAMFGASVLVPILFGIHSGIVLFMNGIGTLLFIFLTKGKAPAYLGSSFAFLAPAGIVIAELGFEYAQGGFVVTGLLGCLLALVVWKFGTDWIDIVLPPAAMGPVGALIGLELAANTVKGGAIGADLMAVNPEGGLMLSPTMETGDILVFAVTLGVAVFGSVLFRGFLSVIPLLIAMICGYLTAVAAGVVDFSPLQNVSLFTIPDFHIAKFDLNAILTICPV
;
A
#
# COMPACT_ATOMS: atom_id res chain seq x y z
N MET A 1 -13.46 -31.12 16.98
CA MET A 1 -12.93 -29.84 16.46
C MET A 1 -11.56 -30.12 15.89
N ASP A 2 -11.44 -30.23 14.58
CA ASP A 2 -10.13 -30.38 13.92
C ASP A 2 -9.31 -29.12 14.23
N LYS A 3 -8.20 -29.28 14.93
CA LYS A 3 -7.22 -28.21 15.13
C LYS A 3 -6.74 -27.80 13.73
N LYS A 4 -7.12 -26.61 13.27
CA LYS A 4 -6.59 -26.05 12.03
C LYS A 4 -5.05 -26.14 12.11
N ARG A 5 -4.46 -26.94 11.26
CA ARG A 5 -2.99 -27.10 11.21
C ARG A 5 -2.38 -25.75 10.85
N ILE A 6 -1.54 -25.21 11.72
CA ILE A 6 -0.77 -23.98 11.47
C ILE A 6 0.52 -24.45 10.80
N ILE A 7 0.79 -23.91 9.59
CA ILE A 7 2.04 -24.17 8.86
C ILE A 7 3.08 -23.19 9.39
N GLN A 8 4.19 -23.70 9.88
CA GLN A 8 5.30 -22.89 10.38
C GLN A 8 6.18 -22.39 9.23
N VAL A 9 7.05 -21.39 9.52
CA VAL A 9 7.87 -20.70 8.50
C VAL A 9 8.87 -21.67 7.83
N ASP A 10 9.33 -22.69 8.53
CA ASP A 10 10.25 -23.72 8.07
C ASP A 10 9.56 -24.90 7.36
N GLU A 11 8.23 -24.96 7.41
CA GLU A 11 7.47 -26.01 6.75
C GLU A 11 7.19 -25.67 5.27
N LYS A 12 7.18 -26.71 4.42
CA LYS A 12 6.80 -26.55 3.02
C LYS A 12 5.28 -26.48 2.88
N VAL A 13 4.80 -25.38 2.30
CA VAL A 13 3.38 -25.21 1.99
C VAL A 13 3.00 -26.12 0.81
N PRO A 14 1.88 -26.87 0.89
CA PRO A 14 1.40 -27.65 -0.25
C PRO A 14 1.17 -26.76 -1.50
N PRO A 15 1.57 -27.19 -2.71
CA PRO A 15 1.45 -26.37 -3.93
C PRO A 15 0.02 -25.88 -4.21
N ALA A 16 -0.99 -26.69 -3.88
CA ALA A 16 -2.39 -26.32 -4.04
C ALA A 16 -2.83 -25.11 -3.18
N GLN A 17 -2.13 -24.84 -2.08
CA GLN A 17 -2.36 -23.66 -1.23
C GLN A 17 -1.36 -22.55 -1.56
N LEU A 18 -0.11 -22.91 -1.88
CA LEU A 18 0.94 -21.94 -2.17
C LEU A 18 0.61 -21.04 -3.35
N VAL A 19 0.17 -21.62 -4.46
CA VAL A 19 -0.12 -20.86 -5.69
C VAL A 19 -1.23 -19.81 -5.48
N PRO A 20 -2.44 -20.17 -4.97
CA PRO A 20 -3.47 -19.17 -4.73
C PRO A 20 -3.09 -18.11 -3.71
N LEU A 21 -2.37 -18.48 -2.64
CA LEU A 21 -1.89 -17.53 -1.62
C LEU A 21 -0.83 -16.59 -2.18
N SER A 22 0.05 -17.07 -3.04
CA SER A 22 1.04 -16.23 -3.72
C SER A 22 0.37 -15.22 -4.66
N ILE A 23 -0.62 -15.65 -5.43
CA ILE A 23 -1.41 -14.77 -6.30
C ILE A 23 -2.13 -13.72 -5.45
N GLN A 24 -2.79 -14.14 -4.36
CA GLN A 24 -3.43 -13.21 -3.45
C GLN A 24 -2.45 -12.18 -2.88
N HIS A 25 -1.26 -12.61 -2.50
CA HIS A 25 -0.24 -11.71 -1.95
C HIS A 25 0.18 -10.65 -2.96
N VAL A 26 0.36 -11.02 -4.25
CA VAL A 26 0.65 -10.05 -5.32
C VAL A 26 -0.46 -9.00 -5.40
N PHE A 27 -1.73 -9.39 -5.38
CA PHE A 27 -2.85 -8.45 -5.45
C PHE A 27 -3.01 -7.62 -4.17
N ALA A 28 -2.74 -8.19 -3.00
CA ALA A 28 -2.78 -7.46 -1.73
C ALA A 28 -1.71 -6.34 -1.68
N MET A 29 -0.53 -6.60 -2.25
CA MET A 29 0.56 -5.62 -2.33
C MET A 29 0.41 -4.65 -3.51
N PHE A 30 -0.43 -4.96 -4.49
CA PHE A 30 -0.64 -4.14 -5.68
C PHE A 30 -1.07 -2.72 -5.33
N GLY A 31 -2.02 -2.57 -4.39
CA GLY A 31 -2.50 -1.26 -3.95
C GLY A 31 -1.35 -0.35 -3.50
N ALA A 32 -0.50 -0.80 -2.58
CA ALA A 32 0.62 0.00 -2.10
C ALA A 32 1.72 0.19 -3.16
N SER A 33 2.00 -0.84 -3.97
CA SER A 33 3.12 -0.81 -4.92
C SER A 33 2.82 -0.04 -6.21
N VAL A 34 1.54 0.13 -6.56
CA VAL A 34 1.12 0.82 -7.79
C VAL A 34 0.42 2.14 -7.49
N LEU A 35 -0.46 2.18 -6.47
CA LEU A 35 -1.20 3.39 -6.14
C LEU A 35 -0.30 4.51 -5.61
N VAL A 36 0.64 4.20 -4.70
CA VAL A 36 1.54 5.21 -4.13
C VAL A 36 2.39 5.92 -5.21
N PRO A 37 3.04 5.19 -6.15
CA PRO A 37 3.73 5.86 -7.27
C PRO A 37 2.82 6.74 -8.12
N ILE A 38 1.59 6.29 -8.41
CA ILE A 38 0.63 7.08 -9.19
C ILE A 38 0.29 8.39 -8.46
N LEU A 39 0.03 8.34 -7.15
CA LEU A 39 -0.25 9.52 -6.33
C LEU A 39 0.94 10.49 -6.28
N PHE A 40 2.15 9.99 -6.38
CA PHE A 40 3.37 10.81 -6.43
C PHE A 40 3.76 11.25 -7.84
N GLY A 41 3.02 10.84 -8.87
CA GLY A 41 3.33 11.15 -10.27
C GLY A 41 4.62 10.51 -10.78
N ILE A 42 5.05 9.37 -10.19
CA ILE A 42 6.26 8.65 -10.58
C ILE A 42 5.93 7.32 -11.28
N HIS A 43 6.87 6.85 -12.08
CA HIS A 43 6.69 5.60 -12.81
C HIS A 43 6.67 4.39 -11.86
N SER A 44 5.55 3.65 -11.81
CA SER A 44 5.37 2.49 -10.92
C SER A 44 6.45 1.41 -11.10
N GLY A 45 7.05 1.30 -12.28
CA GLY A 45 8.12 0.36 -12.58
C GLY A 45 9.36 0.53 -11.70
N ILE A 46 9.71 1.77 -11.31
CA ILE A 46 10.83 2.05 -10.39
C ILE A 46 10.56 1.43 -9.03
N VAL A 47 9.36 1.68 -8.50
CA VAL A 47 8.97 1.20 -7.17
C VAL A 47 8.90 -0.31 -7.14
N LEU A 48 8.29 -0.94 -8.16
CA LEU A 48 8.22 -2.39 -8.29
C LEU A 48 9.61 -3.03 -8.38
N PHE A 49 10.51 -2.45 -9.16
CA PHE A 49 11.88 -2.93 -9.32
C PHE A 49 12.65 -2.84 -8.00
N MET A 50 12.57 -1.71 -7.30
CA MET A 50 13.25 -1.50 -6.01
C MET A 50 12.64 -2.35 -4.89
N ASN A 51 11.32 -2.54 -4.87
CA ASN A 51 10.66 -3.46 -3.96
C ASN A 51 11.14 -4.91 -4.18
N GLY A 52 11.32 -5.31 -5.44
CA GLY A 52 11.88 -6.60 -5.80
C GLY A 52 13.30 -6.80 -5.25
N ILE A 53 14.20 -5.85 -5.53
CA ILE A 53 15.60 -5.88 -5.03
C ILE A 53 15.61 -5.88 -3.50
N GLY A 54 14.84 -4.97 -2.87
CA GLY A 54 14.76 -4.86 -1.41
C GLY A 54 14.27 -6.16 -0.77
N THR A 55 13.24 -6.78 -1.34
CA THR A 55 12.69 -8.05 -0.85
C THR A 55 13.69 -9.20 -0.99
N LEU A 56 14.39 -9.31 -2.12
CA LEU A 56 15.44 -10.31 -2.32
C LEU A 56 16.59 -10.13 -1.33
N LEU A 57 17.02 -8.88 -1.12
CA LEU A 57 18.04 -8.56 -0.13
C LEU A 57 17.60 -8.92 1.29
N PHE A 58 16.36 -8.63 1.64
CA PHE A 58 15.78 -8.98 2.93
C PHE A 58 15.74 -10.49 3.15
N ILE A 59 15.27 -11.26 2.16
CA ILE A 59 15.27 -12.74 2.22
C ILE A 59 16.69 -13.28 2.41
N PHE A 60 17.65 -12.72 1.69
CA PHE A 60 19.05 -13.13 1.80
C PHE A 60 19.61 -12.85 3.21
N LEU A 61 19.41 -11.63 3.74
CA LEU A 61 19.89 -11.24 5.07
C LEU A 61 19.23 -12.04 6.21
N THR A 62 17.93 -12.31 6.09
CA THR A 62 17.17 -13.08 7.09
C THR A 62 17.33 -14.60 6.92
N LYS A 63 18.04 -15.04 5.88
CA LYS A 63 18.21 -16.47 5.54
C LYS A 63 16.85 -17.19 5.38
N GLY A 64 15.84 -16.49 4.88
CA GLY A 64 14.49 -17.03 4.71
C GLY A 64 13.70 -17.27 6.02
N LYS A 65 14.21 -16.83 7.17
CA LYS A 65 13.54 -17.05 8.47
C LYS A 65 12.36 -16.10 8.72
N ALA A 66 12.32 -14.96 8.05
CA ALA A 66 11.24 -13.98 8.16
C ALA A 66 10.62 -13.78 6.78
N PRO A 67 9.40 -14.29 6.53
CA PRO A 67 8.70 -14.05 5.27
C PRO A 67 8.12 -12.63 5.32
N ALA A 68 8.68 -11.73 4.51
CA ALA A 68 8.16 -10.39 4.34
C ALA A 68 8.40 -9.92 2.90
N TYR A 69 7.43 -9.15 2.38
CA TYR A 69 7.55 -8.37 1.16
C TYR A 69 7.78 -6.92 1.55
N LEU A 70 8.82 -6.31 1.01
CA LEU A 70 9.10 -4.90 1.22
C LEU A 70 8.36 -4.08 0.17
N GLY A 71 7.37 -3.32 0.59
CA GLY A 71 6.54 -2.48 -0.26
C GLY A 71 6.53 -1.03 0.21
N SER A 72 5.80 -0.18 -0.52
CA SER A 72 5.61 1.23 -0.16
C SER A 72 4.79 1.35 1.12
N SER A 73 5.16 2.30 1.98
CA SER A 73 4.42 2.58 3.21
C SER A 73 3.47 3.76 3.01
N PHE A 74 2.22 3.57 3.37
CA PHE A 74 1.21 4.64 3.35
C PHE A 74 1.46 5.74 4.38
N ALA A 75 2.21 5.47 5.45
CA ALA A 75 2.56 6.48 6.45
C ALA A 75 3.35 7.66 5.85
N PHE A 76 4.11 7.42 4.79
CA PHE A 76 4.87 8.46 4.10
C PHE A 76 4.06 9.27 3.08
N LEU A 77 2.79 8.94 2.81
CA LEU A 77 2.01 9.63 1.77
C LEU A 77 1.89 11.14 2.02
N ALA A 78 1.48 11.53 3.23
CA ALA A 78 1.29 12.94 3.56
C ALA A 78 2.63 13.70 3.59
N PRO A 79 3.65 13.29 4.36
CA PRO A 79 4.92 14.03 4.43
C PRO A 79 5.69 14.03 3.11
N ALA A 80 5.73 12.91 2.39
CA ALA A 80 6.38 12.87 1.09
C ALA A 80 5.62 13.67 0.03
N GLY A 81 4.29 13.67 0.06
CA GLY A 81 3.47 14.49 -0.83
C GLY A 81 3.78 15.98 -0.71
N ILE A 82 3.97 16.49 0.50
CA ILE A 82 4.38 17.88 0.75
C ILE A 82 5.75 18.16 0.13
N VAL A 83 6.74 17.32 0.42
CA VAL A 83 8.10 17.48 -0.11
C VAL A 83 8.13 17.39 -1.63
N ILE A 84 7.38 16.46 -2.23
CA ILE A 84 7.32 16.29 -3.68
C ILE A 84 6.68 17.52 -4.35
N ALA A 85 5.64 18.09 -3.75
CA ALA A 85 4.97 19.29 -4.28
C ALA A 85 5.87 20.53 -4.24
N GLU A 86 6.72 20.67 -3.21
CA GLU A 86 7.58 21.85 -3.02
C GLU A 86 8.94 21.72 -3.70
N LEU A 87 9.60 20.56 -3.59
CA LEU A 87 11.00 20.36 -3.96
C LEU A 87 11.18 19.32 -5.07
N GLY A 88 10.23 18.42 -5.22
CA GLY A 88 10.29 17.31 -6.16
C GLY A 88 10.68 15.96 -5.54
N PHE A 89 10.47 14.89 -6.33
CA PHE A 89 10.65 13.52 -5.87
C PHE A 89 12.08 13.16 -5.44
N GLU A 90 13.09 13.76 -6.09
CA GLU A 90 14.50 13.52 -5.80
C GLU A 90 14.86 13.87 -4.33
N TYR A 91 14.26 14.93 -3.79
CA TYR A 91 14.45 15.35 -2.40
C TYR A 91 13.68 14.45 -1.41
N ALA A 92 12.52 13.96 -1.79
CA ALA A 92 11.80 12.96 -1.02
C ALA A 92 12.62 11.66 -0.91
N GLN A 93 13.27 11.23 -2.01
CA GLN A 93 14.20 10.09 -1.99
C GLN A 93 15.34 10.30 -0.98
N GLY A 94 15.91 11.52 -0.90
CA GLY A 94 16.92 11.85 0.10
C GLY A 94 16.40 11.67 1.53
N GLY A 95 15.17 12.10 1.81
CA GLY A 95 14.50 11.87 3.09
C GLY A 95 14.35 10.39 3.41
N PHE A 96 13.90 9.57 2.44
CA PHE A 96 13.77 8.13 2.63
C PHE A 96 15.10 7.42 2.90
N VAL A 97 16.18 7.83 2.23
CA VAL A 97 17.54 7.30 2.49
C VAL A 97 17.96 7.59 3.92
N VAL A 98 17.77 8.82 4.39
CA VAL A 98 18.12 9.19 5.77
C VAL A 98 17.26 8.45 6.78
N THR A 99 15.95 8.30 6.54
CA THR A 99 15.07 7.48 7.38
C THR A 99 15.55 6.02 7.44
N GLY A 100 15.97 5.45 6.31
CA GLY A 100 16.56 4.12 6.28
C GLY A 100 17.85 4.00 7.10
N LEU A 101 18.73 5.02 7.05
CA LEU A 101 19.94 5.07 7.87
C LEU A 101 19.61 5.19 9.38
N LEU A 102 18.61 5.98 9.74
CA LEU A 102 18.11 6.05 11.13
C LEU A 102 17.56 4.71 11.59
N GLY A 103 16.85 3.98 10.71
CA GLY A 103 16.42 2.61 10.98
C GLY A 103 17.59 1.67 11.25
N CYS A 104 18.70 1.79 10.51
CA CYS A 104 19.92 1.02 10.76
C CYS A 104 20.56 1.38 12.12
N LEU A 105 20.58 2.66 12.50
CA LEU A 105 21.05 3.08 13.82
C LEU A 105 20.15 2.50 14.92
N LEU A 106 18.84 2.54 14.74
CA LEU A 106 17.89 1.94 15.69
C LEU A 106 18.13 0.41 15.80
N ALA A 107 18.38 -0.28 14.69
CA ALA A 107 18.71 -1.70 14.71
C ALA A 107 20.00 -1.99 15.51
N LEU A 108 21.02 -1.13 15.44
CA LEU A 108 22.22 -1.24 16.27
C LEU A 108 21.91 -1.04 17.76
N VAL A 109 21.01 -0.10 18.09
CA VAL A 109 20.55 0.11 19.47
C VAL A 109 19.85 -1.14 19.99
N VAL A 110 18.91 -1.70 19.19
CA VAL A 110 18.20 -2.94 19.52
C VAL A 110 19.17 -4.11 19.69
N TRP A 111 20.16 -4.23 18.81
CA TRP A 111 21.17 -5.28 18.92
C TRP A 111 21.99 -5.18 20.23
N LYS A 112 22.28 -3.98 20.68
CA LYS A 112 23.10 -3.74 21.89
C LYS A 112 22.29 -3.83 23.20
N PHE A 113 21.07 -3.28 23.21
CA PHE A 113 20.26 -3.11 24.42
C PHE A 113 19.06 -4.07 24.50
N GLY A 114 18.85 -4.89 23.47
CA GLY A 114 17.68 -5.77 23.41
C GLY A 114 16.39 -5.04 23.00
N THR A 115 15.26 -5.72 23.15
CA THR A 115 13.94 -5.23 22.72
C THR A 115 13.05 -4.75 23.86
N ASP A 116 13.40 -5.02 25.13
CA ASP A 116 12.52 -4.78 26.29
C ASP A 116 12.13 -3.31 26.48
N TRP A 117 13.02 -2.40 26.09
CA TRP A 117 12.74 -0.96 26.15
C TRP A 117 11.70 -0.51 25.12
N ILE A 118 11.52 -1.26 24.02
CA ILE A 118 10.55 -0.93 22.97
C ILE A 118 9.14 -0.99 23.53
N ASP A 119 8.81 -2.00 24.33
CA ASP A 119 7.50 -2.16 24.94
C ASP A 119 7.18 -1.05 25.97
N ILE A 120 8.22 -0.40 26.50
CA ILE A 120 8.09 0.75 27.42
C ILE A 120 7.84 2.04 26.64
N VAL A 121 8.59 2.26 25.55
CA VAL A 121 8.51 3.49 24.72
C VAL A 121 7.30 3.45 23.79
N LEU A 122 7.02 2.27 23.21
CA LEU A 122 5.90 2.02 22.27
C LEU A 122 5.02 0.89 22.83
N PRO A 123 4.24 1.16 23.88
CA PRO A 123 3.38 0.13 24.47
C PRO A 123 2.36 -0.38 23.41
N PRO A 124 2.04 -1.69 23.43
CA PRO A 124 1.07 -2.28 22.49
C PRO A 124 -0.27 -1.54 22.46
N ALA A 125 -0.67 -0.94 23.57
CA ALA A 125 -1.88 -0.12 23.67
C ALA A 125 -1.85 1.15 22.79
N ALA A 126 -0.67 1.69 22.48
CA ALA A 126 -0.51 2.85 21.60
C ALA A 126 -0.52 2.46 20.12
N MET A 127 -0.09 1.23 19.78
CA MET A 127 0.01 0.78 18.39
C MET A 127 -1.35 0.60 17.72
N GLY A 128 -2.39 0.19 18.48
CA GLY A 128 -3.75 0.07 18.00
C GLY A 128 -4.33 1.40 17.49
N PRO A 129 -4.34 2.46 18.31
CA PRO A 129 -4.76 3.80 17.89
C PRO A 129 -3.97 4.35 16.70
N VAL A 130 -2.64 4.16 16.64
CA VAL A 130 -1.82 4.60 15.49
C VAL A 130 -2.27 3.91 14.20
N GLY A 131 -2.46 2.59 14.23
CA GLY A 131 -2.97 1.85 13.08
C GLY A 131 -4.38 2.30 12.66
N ALA A 132 -5.26 2.59 13.64
CA ALA A 132 -6.58 3.11 13.37
C ALA A 132 -6.56 4.50 12.72
N LEU A 133 -5.68 5.40 13.17
CA LEU A 133 -5.50 6.75 12.59
C LEU A 133 -5.02 6.67 11.15
N ILE A 134 -4.03 5.83 10.86
CA ILE A 134 -3.56 5.60 9.48
C ILE A 134 -4.70 5.08 8.59
N GLY A 135 -5.47 4.13 9.08
CA GLY A 135 -6.62 3.59 8.35
C GLY A 135 -7.71 4.63 8.07
N LEU A 136 -8.02 5.50 9.05
CA LEU A 136 -8.99 6.60 8.89
C LEU A 136 -8.49 7.66 7.91
N GLU A 137 -7.21 8.01 7.94
CA GLU A 137 -6.62 8.95 6.99
C GLU A 137 -6.67 8.41 5.55
N LEU A 138 -6.34 7.13 5.36
CA LEU A 138 -6.46 6.48 4.05
C LEU A 138 -7.90 6.41 3.57
N ALA A 139 -8.85 6.13 4.45
CA ALA A 139 -10.27 6.14 4.12
C ALA A 139 -10.73 7.54 3.68
N ALA A 140 -10.30 8.59 4.40
CA ALA A 140 -10.60 9.97 4.03
C ALA A 140 -10.01 10.35 2.66
N ASN A 141 -8.77 9.94 2.38
CA ASN A 141 -8.12 10.16 1.08
C ASN A 141 -8.84 9.41 -0.05
N THR A 142 -9.32 8.20 0.21
CA THR A 142 -10.08 7.41 -0.78
C THR A 142 -11.39 8.11 -1.14
N VAL A 143 -12.09 8.67 -0.15
CA VAL A 143 -13.35 9.39 -0.35
C VAL A 143 -13.15 10.75 -1.03
N LYS A 144 -12.02 11.42 -0.78
CA LYS A 144 -11.67 12.73 -1.38
C LYS A 144 -11.01 12.64 -2.77
N GLY A 145 -11.07 11.50 -3.43
CA GLY A 145 -10.64 11.35 -4.81
C GLY A 145 -9.14 11.14 -5.04
N GLY A 146 -8.35 11.04 -3.99
CA GLY A 146 -6.91 10.80 -4.14
C GLY A 146 -6.56 9.47 -4.80
N ALA A 147 -7.45 8.48 -4.75
CA ALA A 147 -7.19 7.14 -5.29
C ALA A 147 -8.00 6.81 -6.55
N ILE A 148 -9.11 7.52 -6.80
CA ILE A 148 -10.07 7.16 -7.86
C ILE A 148 -10.12 8.24 -8.97
N GLY A 149 -9.37 9.34 -8.81
CA GLY A 149 -9.36 10.45 -9.77
C GLY A 149 -10.61 11.32 -9.77
N ALA A 150 -11.62 10.99 -8.97
CA ALA A 150 -12.84 11.76 -8.79
C ALA A 150 -13.19 11.85 -7.30
N ASP A 151 -13.53 13.04 -6.82
CA ASP A 151 -13.98 13.21 -5.45
C ASP A 151 -15.33 12.51 -5.26
N LEU A 152 -15.38 11.46 -4.46
CA LEU A 152 -16.62 10.77 -4.13
C LEU A 152 -17.55 11.71 -3.34
N MET A 153 -16.98 12.54 -2.49
CA MET A 153 -17.71 13.52 -1.70
C MET A 153 -17.12 14.91 -1.87
N ALA A 154 -17.98 15.87 -2.21
CA ALA A 154 -17.67 17.28 -2.24
C ALA A 154 -18.27 17.99 -1.01
N VAL A 155 -17.63 19.07 -0.58
CA VAL A 155 -18.19 19.94 0.45
C VAL A 155 -19.17 20.91 -0.23
N ASN A 156 -20.43 20.88 0.19
CA ASN A 156 -21.44 21.82 -0.27
C ASN A 156 -21.05 23.24 0.21
N PRO A 157 -21.26 24.29 -0.60
CA PRO A 157 -21.13 25.70 -0.15
C PRO A 157 -21.87 26.04 1.14
N GLU A 158 -22.91 25.27 1.47
CA GLU A 158 -23.71 25.42 2.71
C GLU A 158 -23.13 24.65 3.90
N GLY A 159 -21.93 23.99 3.74
CA GLY A 159 -21.22 23.29 4.83
C GLY A 159 -21.60 21.82 5.05
N GLY A 160 -22.39 21.21 4.15
CA GLY A 160 -22.72 19.78 4.18
C GLY A 160 -21.82 18.93 3.27
N LEU A 161 -21.75 17.63 3.53
CA LEU A 161 -21.15 16.65 2.61
C LEU A 161 -22.21 16.22 1.59
N MET A 162 -21.85 16.25 0.30
CA MET A 162 -22.69 15.76 -0.80
C MET A 162 -21.87 14.87 -1.74
N LEU A 163 -22.56 14.00 -2.48
CA LEU A 163 -21.91 13.27 -3.57
C LEU A 163 -21.39 14.28 -4.61
N SER A 164 -20.19 14.06 -5.07
CA SER A 164 -19.58 14.96 -6.04
C SER A 164 -20.39 15.01 -7.34
N PRO A 165 -20.72 16.21 -7.87
CA PRO A 165 -21.46 16.35 -9.11
C PRO A 165 -20.67 15.86 -10.35
N THR A 166 -19.36 15.60 -10.18
CA THR A 166 -18.49 15.08 -11.26
C THR A 166 -18.48 13.55 -11.34
N MET A 167 -19.09 12.85 -10.37
CA MET A 167 -19.14 11.40 -10.39
C MET A 167 -20.24 10.87 -11.28
N GLU A 168 -19.88 9.97 -12.15
CA GLU A 168 -20.83 9.21 -12.95
C GLU A 168 -21.43 8.05 -12.12
N THR A 169 -22.63 7.62 -12.50
CA THR A 169 -23.30 6.49 -11.84
C THR A 169 -22.44 5.21 -11.89
N GLY A 170 -21.63 5.07 -12.94
CA GLY A 170 -20.67 3.97 -13.10
C GLY A 170 -19.64 3.91 -12.01
N ASP A 171 -19.03 5.05 -11.64
CA ASP A 171 -18.01 5.16 -10.60
C ASP A 171 -18.57 4.78 -9.22
N ILE A 172 -19.76 5.28 -8.91
CA ILE A 172 -20.46 4.97 -7.66
C ILE A 172 -20.75 3.47 -7.56
N LEU A 173 -21.19 2.86 -8.67
CA LEU A 173 -21.48 1.44 -8.70
C LEU A 173 -20.21 0.59 -8.49
N VAL A 174 -19.11 0.94 -9.17
CA VAL A 174 -17.81 0.27 -9.01
C VAL A 174 -17.31 0.38 -7.56
N PHE A 175 -17.38 1.59 -6.98
CA PHE A 175 -16.98 1.80 -5.58
C PHE A 175 -17.85 0.97 -4.62
N ALA A 176 -19.17 1.03 -4.77
CA ALA A 176 -20.11 0.32 -3.90
C ALA A 176 -19.93 -1.21 -3.97
N VAL A 177 -19.76 -1.76 -5.18
CA VAL A 177 -19.53 -3.20 -5.38
C VAL A 177 -18.19 -3.62 -4.80
N THR A 178 -17.12 -2.89 -5.10
CA THR A 178 -15.77 -3.23 -4.60
C THR A 178 -15.72 -3.19 -3.07
N LEU A 179 -16.20 -2.09 -2.48
CA LEU A 179 -16.23 -1.93 -1.02
C LEU A 179 -17.18 -2.95 -0.37
N GLY A 180 -18.36 -3.16 -0.95
CA GLY A 180 -19.33 -4.12 -0.46
C GLY A 180 -18.77 -5.55 -0.45
N VAL A 181 -18.14 -5.99 -1.54
CA VAL A 181 -17.51 -7.32 -1.61
C VAL A 181 -16.33 -7.42 -0.64
N ALA A 182 -15.51 -6.36 -0.48
CA ALA A 182 -14.40 -6.37 0.46
C ALA A 182 -14.90 -6.52 1.92
N VAL A 183 -15.87 -5.70 2.33
CA VAL A 183 -16.42 -5.68 3.69
C VAL A 183 -17.23 -6.94 3.98
N PHE A 184 -18.22 -7.24 3.15
CA PHE A 184 -19.07 -8.41 3.36
C PHE A 184 -18.33 -9.72 3.10
N GLY A 185 -17.39 -9.74 2.15
CA GLY A 185 -16.56 -10.90 1.86
C GLY A 185 -15.68 -11.30 3.05
N SER A 186 -15.13 -10.34 3.78
CA SER A 186 -14.32 -10.62 4.97
C SER A 186 -15.11 -11.32 6.08
N VAL A 187 -16.44 -11.12 6.13
CA VAL A 187 -17.34 -11.68 7.15
C VAL A 187 -18.08 -12.93 6.67
N LEU A 188 -18.56 -12.91 5.43
CA LEU A 188 -19.45 -13.96 4.89
C LEU A 188 -18.68 -15.13 4.26
N PHE A 189 -17.49 -14.89 3.71
CA PHE A 189 -16.72 -15.95 3.06
C PHE A 189 -16.22 -16.97 4.09
N ARG A 190 -16.26 -18.25 3.71
CA ARG A 190 -15.84 -19.37 4.54
C ARG A 190 -14.82 -20.22 3.82
N GLY A 191 -14.02 -20.97 4.58
CA GLY A 191 -12.99 -21.85 4.04
C GLY A 191 -11.89 -21.05 3.34
N PHE A 192 -11.48 -21.47 2.16
CA PHE A 192 -10.40 -20.83 1.42
C PHE A 192 -10.75 -19.40 0.95
N LEU A 193 -12.00 -19.14 0.60
CA LEU A 193 -12.46 -17.81 0.15
C LEU A 193 -12.30 -16.74 1.25
N SER A 194 -12.38 -17.12 2.54
CA SER A 194 -12.15 -16.17 3.63
C SER A 194 -10.70 -15.68 3.74
N VAL A 195 -9.78 -16.29 3.02
CA VAL A 195 -8.38 -15.89 2.99
C VAL A 195 -8.08 -14.89 1.86
N ILE A 196 -8.95 -14.84 0.82
CA ILE A 196 -8.75 -14.04 -0.39
C ILE A 196 -9.86 -13.01 -0.66
N PRO A 197 -10.48 -12.36 0.33
CA PRO A 197 -11.62 -11.46 0.09
C PRO A 197 -11.24 -10.23 -0.74
N LEU A 198 -10.04 -9.67 -0.54
CA LEU A 198 -9.57 -8.51 -1.30
C LEU A 198 -9.36 -8.82 -2.79
N LEU A 199 -8.82 -10.00 -3.11
CA LEU A 199 -8.68 -10.44 -4.50
C LEU A 199 -10.04 -10.53 -5.19
N ILE A 200 -11.02 -11.12 -4.51
CA ILE A 200 -12.38 -11.25 -5.05
C ILE A 200 -13.02 -9.86 -5.23
N ALA A 201 -12.85 -8.96 -4.25
CA ALA A 201 -13.34 -7.59 -4.33
C ALA A 201 -12.75 -6.83 -5.53
N MET A 202 -11.44 -6.95 -5.77
CA MET A 202 -10.79 -6.32 -6.93
C MET A 202 -11.30 -6.89 -8.25
N ILE A 203 -11.46 -8.21 -8.35
CA ILE A 203 -12.00 -8.84 -9.57
C ILE A 203 -13.44 -8.37 -9.81
N CYS A 204 -14.30 -8.39 -8.79
CA CYS A 204 -15.68 -7.93 -8.91
C CYS A 204 -15.75 -6.44 -9.27
N GLY A 205 -14.92 -5.60 -8.63
CA GLY A 205 -14.83 -4.18 -8.94
C GLY A 205 -14.40 -3.92 -10.38
N TYR A 206 -13.37 -4.61 -10.85
CA TYR A 206 -12.89 -4.49 -12.22
C TYR A 206 -13.93 -4.95 -13.25
N LEU A 207 -14.58 -6.09 -13.02
CA LEU A 207 -15.65 -6.57 -13.90
C LEU A 207 -16.82 -5.59 -13.94
N THR A 208 -17.16 -4.98 -12.80
CA THR A 208 -18.21 -3.94 -12.73
C THR A 208 -17.79 -2.70 -13.51
N ALA A 209 -16.53 -2.27 -13.40
CA ALA A 209 -15.99 -1.13 -14.13
C ALA A 209 -16.01 -1.34 -15.65
N VAL A 210 -15.66 -2.55 -16.10
CA VAL A 210 -15.77 -2.93 -17.52
C VAL A 210 -17.23 -2.93 -17.99
N ALA A 211 -18.13 -3.50 -17.19
CA ALA A 211 -19.56 -3.56 -17.52
C ALA A 211 -20.23 -2.17 -17.52
N ALA A 212 -19.80 -1.27 -16.65
CA ALA A 212 -20.26 0.11 -16.58
C ALA A 212 -19.63 1.02 -17.65
N GLY A 213 -18.66 0.53 -18.44
CA GLY A 213 -17.98 1.32 -19.47
C GLY A 213 -17.01 2.38 -18.95
N VAL A 214 -16.63 2.30 -17.67
CA VAL A 214 -15.70 3.25 -17.03
C VAL A 214 -14.23 2.97 -17.43
N VAL A 215 -13.93 1.73 -17.86
CA VAL A 215 -12.57 1.33 -18.23
C VAL A 215 -12.23 1.79 -19.63
N ASP A 216 -11.22 2.67 -19.75
CA ASP A 216 -10.61 3.02 -21.03
C ASP A 216 -9.46 2.05 -21.36
N PHE A 217 -9.60 1.32 -22.45
CA PHE A 217 -8.58 0.39 -22.95
C PHE A 217 -7.61 1.03 -23.95
N SER A 218 -7.83 2.30 -24.33
CA SER A 218 -6.98 2.99 -25.32
C SER A 218 -5.49 3.03 -24.93
N PRO A 219 -5.12 3.23 -23.65
CA PRO A 219 -3.71 3.22 -23.26
C PRO A 219 -3.01 1.89 -23.54
N LEU A 220 -3.75 0.76 -23.54
CA LEU A 220 -3.16 -0.57 -23.79
C LEU A 220 -2.60 -0.73 -25.20
N GLN A 221 -3.07 0.04 -26.16
CA GLN A 221 -2.62 -0.04 -27.55
C GLN A 221 -1.20 0.50 -27.73
N ASN A 222 -0.75 1.36 -26.83
CA ASN A 222 0.57 2.03 -26.89
C ASN A 222 1.54 1.51 -25.82
N VAL A 223 1.22 0.40 -25.12
CA VAL A 223 2.09 -0.15 -24.10
C VAL A 223 3.27 -0.88 -24.71
N SER A 224 4.48 -0.43 -24.40
CA SER A 224 5.69 -1.18 -24.66
C SER A 224 5.86 -2.29 -23.63
N LEU A 225 6.18 -3.51 -24.09
CA LEU A 225 6.43 -4.66 -23.21
C LEU A 225 7.66 -4.44 -22.29
N PHE A 226 8.58 -3.63 -22.72
CA PHE A 226 9.78 -3.28 -21.97
C PHE A 226 9.95 -1.75 -21.97
N THR A 227 9.71 -1.15 -20.83
CA THR A 227 9.99 0.26 -20.58
C THR A 227 11.05 0.34 -19.49
N ILE A 228 12.17 1.00 -19.80
CA ILE A 228 13.19 1.29 -18.79
C ILE A 228 12.67 2.49 -17.99
N PRO A 229 12.49 2.36 -16.68
CA PRO A 229 12.05 3.50 -15.87
C PRO A 229 13.18 4.54 -15.73
N ASP A 230 12.80 5.81 -15.65
CA ASP A 230 13.74 6.90 -15.42
C ASP A 230 14.24 6.89 -13.98
N PHE A 231 15.51 6.58 -13.79
CA PHE A 231 16.14 6.60 -12.47
C PHE A 231 16.60 8.01 -12.11
N HIS A 232 16.13 8.48 -10.96
CA HIS A 232 16.56 9.75 -10.38
C HIS A 232 17.56 9.51 -9.25
N ILE A 233 18.53 10.42 -9.12
CA ILE A 233 19.50 10.39 -8.03
C ILE A 233 18.93 11.19 -6.85
N ALA A 234 18.97 10.58 -5.66
CA ALA A 234 18.51 11.24 -4.44
C ALA A 234 19.29 12.53 -4.17
N LYS A 235 18.57 13.62 -3.92
CA LYS A 235 19.10 14.91 -3.48
C LYS A 235 18.75 15.11 -1.99
N PHE A 236 19.63 15.74 -1.25
CA PHE A 236 19.47 15.93 0.18
C PHE A 236 19.16 17.39 0.50
N ASP A 237 18.05 17.62 1.17
CA ASP A 237 17.65 18.90 1.73
C ASP A 237 17.21 18.72 3.19
N LEU A 238 17.59 19.65 4.05
CA LEU A 238 17.33 19.54 5.47
C LEU A 238 15.84 19.58 5.81
N ASN A 239 15.06 20.41 5.12
CA ASN A 239 13.62 20.53 5.34
C ASN A 239 12.90 19.25 4.91
N ALA A 240 13.28 18.69 3.76
CA ALA A 240 12.76 17.42 3.28
C ALA A 240 13.04 16.28 4.27
N ILE A 241 14.26 16.21 4.81
CA ILE A 241 14.67 15.22 5.80
C ILE A 241 13.86 15.36 7.08
N LEU A 242 13.75 16.59 7.63
CA LEU A 242 12.99 16.85 8.85
C LEU A 242 11.50 16.60 8.72
N THR A 243 10.95 16.71 7.50
CA THR A 243 9.54 16.42 7.23
C THR A 243 9.27 14.92 7.14
N ILE A 244 10.20 14.14 6.57
CA ILE A 244 10.00 12.71 6.30
C ILE A 244 10.49 11.82 7.45
N CYS A 245 11.61 12.15 8.11
CA CYS A 245 12.21 11.29 9.13
C CYS A 245 11.38 11.03 10.39
N PRO A 246 10.49 11.92 10.85
CA PRO A 246 9.68 11.67 12.05
C PRO A 246 8.58 10.61 11.87
N VAL A 247 8.32 10.16 10.67
CA VAL A 247 7.34 9.12 10.33
C VAL A 247 7.90 7.74 10.59
#